data_1c828de55cf3d9ee869a34a9d7c5c8f2
#
_entry.id   1c828de55cf3d9ee869a34a9d7c5c8f2
#
_cell.length_a   1.000
_cell.length_b   1.000
_cell.length_c   1.000
_cell.angle_alpha   90.00
_cell.angle_beta   90.00
_cell.angle_gamma   90.00
#
_symmetry.space_group_name_H-M   'P 1'
#
loop_
_entity.id
_entity.type
_entity.pdbx_description
1 polymer ?
#
loop_
_entity_poly.entity_id
_entity_poly.type
_entity_poly.pdbx_seq_one_letter_code
_entity_poly.pdbx_strand_id
1 'polypeptide(L)'
;ESFEVEKLNLERERLIDLFSNNGIYNFQQRSIRFKAFKDSTGLDKKIPILLEINNSKIRNQELLLDVPYVIKKINSLSVFVENPEKSFRIFTDSINIDGFKIFSTGNLKYNPKIISNGIAIKKNNPYSLNDRKKTYKYFNELQIFKYPSIVYRENIKDSTKLDTEIYL
;
A
#
# COMPACT_ATOMS: atom_id res chain seq x y z
N GLU A 1 -8.29 -22.25 25.88
CA GLU A 1 -8.48 -20.79 25.95
C GLU A 1 -9.94 -20.47 25.72
N SER A 2 -10.49 -19.48 26.44
CA SER A 2 -11.85 -19.02 26.21
C SER A 2 -11.96 -18.35 24.84
N PHE A 3 -13.11 -18.48 24.18
CA PHE A 3 -13.40 -17.78 22.93
C PHE A 3 -13.53 -16.28 23.20
N GLU A 4 -12.61 -15.49 22.66
CA GLU A 4 -12.59 -14.05 22.82
C GLU A 4 -12.61 -13.38 21.42
N VAL A 5 -13.62 -12.58 21.18
CA VAL A 5 -13.79 -11.84 19.90
C VAL A 5 -12.61 -10.91 19.64
N GLU A 6 -12.02 -10.34 20.70
CA GLU A 6 -10.85 -9.47 20.60
C GLU A 6 -9.64 -10.17 19.99
N LYS A 7 -9.39 -11.42 20.36
CA LYS A 7 -8.30 -12.22 19.78
C LYS A 7 -8.49 -12.45 18.28
N LEU A 8 -9.73 -12.63 17.83
CA LEU A 8 -10.04 -12.74 16.39
C LEU A 8 -9.83 -11.42 15.65
N ASN A 9 -10.10 -10.30 16.28
CA ASN A 9 -9.84 -8.98 15.69
C ASN A 9 -8.33 -8.72 15.58
N LEU A 10 -7.55 -9.03 16.61
CA LEU A 10 -6.08 -8.92 16.57
C LEU A 10 -5.48 -9.82 15.47
N GLU A 11 -6.00 -11.06 15.34
CA GLU A 11 -5.55 -11.97 14.27
C GLU A 11 -5.94 -11.44 12.88
N ARG A 12 -7.10 -10.80 12.73
CA ARG A 12 -7.50 -10.15 11.48
C ARG A 12 -6.54 -9.03 11.11
N GLU A 13 -6.18 -8.17 12.07
CA GLU A 13 -5.22 -7.10 11.84
C GLU A 13 -3.83 -7.64 11.46
N ARG A 14 -3.38 -8.68 12.17
CA ARG A 14 -2.12 -9.36 11.85
C ARG A 14 -2.11 -9.93 10.43
N LEU A 15 -3.22 -10.51 9.98
CA LEU A 15 -3.35 -11.05 8.61
C LEU A 15 -3.38 -9.93 7.57
N ILE A 16 -4.07 -8.82 7.85
CA ILE A 16 -4.08 -7.64 6.96
C ILE A 16 -2.65 -7.12 6.78
N ASP A 17 -1.93 -6.94 7.87
CA ASP A 17 -0.53 -6.48 7.83
C ASP A 17 0.36 -7.49 7.09
N LEU A 18 0.19 -8.78 7.34
CA LEU A 18 0.93 -9.84 6.66
C LEU A 18 0.74 -9.77 5.14
N PHE A 19 -0.50 -9.77 4.66
CA PHE A 19 -0.79 -9.74 3.22
C PHE A 19 -0.36 -8.43 2.58
N SER A 20 -0.65 -7.30 3.23
CA SER A 20 -0.31 -5.98 2.70
C SER A 20 1.20 -5.70 2.68
N ASN A 21 1.99 -6.39 3.50
CA ASN A 21 3.44 -6.27 3.49
C ASN A 21 4.13 -7.29 2.57
N ASN A 22 3.38 -8.25 2.03
CA ASN A 22 3.89 -9.30 1.13
C ASN A 22 3.30 -9.19 -0.29
N GLY A 23 3.02 -7.99 -0.74
CA GLY A 23 2.66 -7.71 -2.13
C GLY A 23 1.18 -7.63 -2.43
N ILE A 24 0.29 -7.91 -1.48
CA ILE A 24 -1.15 -7.80 -1.73
C ILE A 24 -1.58 -6.34 -1.56
N TYR A 25 -1.60 -5.63 -2.68
CA TYR A 25 -2.08 -4.25 -2.72
C TYR A 25 -3.59 -4.17 -2.52
N ASN A 26 -4.05 -3.24 -1.68
CA ASN A 26 -5.48 -3.05 -1.36
C ASN A 26 -6.17 -4.28 -0.76
N PHE A 27 -5.47 -5.07 0.07
CA PHE A 27 -6.11 -6.16 0.79
C PHE A 27 -7.24 -5.65 1.69
N GLN A 28 -8.41 -6.30 1.60
CA GLN A 28 -9.64 -5.83 2.25
C GLN A 28 -9.93 -6.62 3.52
N GLN A 29 -10.15 -5.93 4.63
CA GLN A 29 -10.55 -6.56 5.91
C GLN A 29 -11.78 -7.46 5.76
N ARG A 30 -12.75 -7.07 4.94
CA ARG A 30 -13.98 -7.85 4.67
C ARG A 30 -13.73 -9.19 3.97
N SER A 31 -12.53 -9.41 3.41
CA SER A 31 -12.15 -10.69 2.81
C SER A 31 -11.83 -11.75 3.85
N ILE A 32 -11.58 -11.36 5.10
CA ILE A 32 -11.29 -12.29 6.20
C ILE A 32 -12.58 -12.59 6.95
N ARG A 33 -12.94 -13.86 7.01
CA ARG A 33 -14.08 -14.37 7.77
C ARG A 33 -13.66 -15.45 8.72
N PHE A 34 -14.11 -15.36 9.97
CA PHE A 34 -14.02 -16.44 10.95
C PHE A 34 -15.40 -17.07 11.11
N LYS A 35 -15.48 -18.37 10.96
CA LYS A 35 -16.68 -19.17 11.24
C LYS A 35 -16.43 -20.04 12.46
N ALA A 36 -17.18 -19.82 13.51
CA ALA A 36 -17.16 -20.67 14.69
C ALA A 36 -18.27 -21.75 14.58
N PHE A 37 -17.91 -22.98 14.75
CA PHE A 37 -18.85 -24.09 14.73
C PHE A 37 -19.23 -24.44 16.16
N LYS A 38 -20.49 -24.18 16.53
CA LYS A 38 -21.02 -24.57 17.84
C LYS A 38 -21.23 -26.06 17.86
N ASP A 39 -20.67 -26.73 18.87
CA ASP A 39 -20.95 -28.15 19.10
C ASP A 39 -22.40 -28.33 19.54
N SER A 40 -23.08 -29.26 18.89
CA SER A 40 -24.45 -29.66 19.21
C SER A 40 -24.56 -30.55 20.44
N THR A 41 -23.45 -31.14 20.90
CA THR A 41 -23.44 -32.08 22.03
C THR A 41 -23.33 -31.39 23.38
N GLY A 42 -22.99 -30.12 23.43
CA GLY A 42 -22.85 -29.32 24.65
C GLY A 42 -21.70 -29.72 25.57
N LEU A 43 -20.85 -30.64 25.13
CA LEU A 43 -19.68 -31.15 25.89
C LEU A 43 -18.40 -30.43 25.52
N ASP A 44 -18.43 -29.51 24.54
CA ASP A 44 -17.25 -28.90 23.97
C ASP A 44 -16.62 -27.83 24.86
N LYS A 45 -15.44 -28.19 25.29
CA LYS A 45 -14.48 -27.20 25.84
C LYS A 45 -13.70 -26.47 24.73
N LYS A 46 -13.89 -26.82 23.44
CA LYS A 46 -13.16 -26.26 22.31
C LYS A 46 -14.09 -25.99 21.13
N ILE A 47 -14.16 -24.76 20.67
CA ILE A 47 -14.93 -24.36 19.49
C ILE A 47 -13.99 -24.33 18.29
N PRO A 48 -14.18 -25.16 17.26
CA PRO A 48 -13.40 -25.09 16.03
C PRO A 48 -13.71 -23.78 15.31
N ILE A 49 -12.65 -23.11 14.84
CA ILE A 49 -12.75 -21.87 14.09
C ILE A 49 -12.18 -22.10 12.69
N LEU A 50 -12.99 -21.85 11.67
CA LEU A 50 -12.55 -21.83 10.29
C LEU A 50 -12.21 -20.41 9.88
N LEU A 51 -10.98 -20.19 9.39
CA LEU A 51 -10.57 -18.97 8.73
C LEU A 51 -10.82 -19.10 7.22
N GLU A 52 -11.61 -18.20 6.67
CA GLU A 52 -11.82 -18.09 5.23
C GLU A 52 -11.24 -16.76 4.72
N ILE A 53 -10.48 -16.83 3.64
CA ILE A 53 -9.98 -15.66 2.93
C ILE A 53 -10.65 -15.63 1.55
N ASN A 54 -11.55 -14.69 1.36
CA ASN A 54 -12.31 -14.51 0.12
C ASN A 54 -11.60 -13.54 -0.80
N ASN A 55 -11.86 -13.66 -2.10
CA ASN A 55 -11.39 -12.73 -3.12
C ASN A 55 -11.87 -11.28 -2.86
N SER A 56 -11.21 -10.33 -3.49
CA SER A 56 -11.65 -8.93 -3.50
C SER A 56 -12.95 -8.79 -4.28
N LYS A 57 -13.90 -8.02 -3.73
CA LYS A 57 -15.12 -7.66 -4.44
C LYS A 57 -15.01 -6.23 -4.94
N ILE A 58 -14.95 -6.08 -6.26
CA ILE A 58 -14.86 -4.78 -6.93
C ILE A 58 -16.18 -4.51 -7.63
N ARG A 59 -16.76 -3.34 -7.38
CA ARG A 59 -17.97 -2.89 -8.08
C ARG A 59 -17.55 -2.22 -9.38
N ASN A 60 -17.98 -2.79 -10.50
CA ASN A 60 -17.86 -2.19 -11.83
C ASN A 60 -19.25 -1.93 -12.37
N GLN A 61 -19.65 -0.66 -12.42
CA GLN A 61 -21.01 -0.24 -12.74
C GLN A 61 -22.04 -0.96 -11.84
N GLU A 62 -22.87 -1.84 -12.38
CA GLU A 62 -23.88 -2.60 -11.63
C GLU A 62 -23.39 -4.01 -11.20
N LEU A 63 -22.26 -4.47 -11.73
CA LEU A 63 -21.75 -5.81 -11.47
C LEU A 63 -20.74 -5.83 -10.32
N LEU A 64 -20.92 -6.81 -9.44
CA LEU A 64 -19.96 -7.12 -8.38
C LEU A 64 -19.01 -8.21 -8.88
N LEU A 65 -17.78 -7.82 -9.23
CA LEU A 65 -16.76 -8.73 -9.71
C LEU A 65 -15.99 -9.35 -8.55
N ASP A 66 -15.76 -10.64 -8.63
CA ASP A 66 -14.96 -11.42 -7.68
C ASP A 66 -13.54 -11.58 -8.25
N VAL A 67 -12.60 -10.80 -7.72
CA VAL A 67 -11.23 -10.69 -8.27
C VAL A 67 -10.24 -11.30 -7.28
N PRO A 68 -9.45 -12.31 -7.69
CA PRO A 68 -8.45 -12.91 -6.83
C PRO A 68 -7.35 -11.91 -6.46
N TYR A 69 -6.82 -12.04 -5.24
CA TYR A 69 -5.65 -11.30 -4.84
C TYR A 69 -4.40 -11.86 -5.52
N VAL A 70 -3.58 -10.96 -6.04
CA VAL A 70 -2.30 -11.29 -6.66
C VAL A 70 -1.19 -10.46 -6.04
N ILE A 71 0.01 -11.04 -5.97
CA ILE A 71 1.20 -10.31 -5.51
C ILE A 71 1.57 -9.28 -6.57
N LYS A 72 1.61 -8.01 -6.18
CA LYS A 72 2.00 -6.89 -7.04
C LYS A 72 3.41 -6.42 -6.71
N LYS A 73 4.19 -6.14 -7.75
CA LYS A 73 5.56 -5.62 -7.63
C LYS A 73 5.63 -4.17 -8.11
N ILE A 74 6.55 -3.40 -7.52
CA ILE A 74 6.81 -2.02 -7.96
C ILE A 74 7.51 -2.05 -9.32
N ASN A 75 6.88 -1.51 -10.35
CA ASN A 75 7.40 -1.42 -11.71
C ASN A 75 8.25 -0.17 -11.91
N SER A 76 7.69 0.97 -11.54
CA SER A 76 8.36 2.26 -11.66
C SER A 76 8.14 3.10 -10.40
N LEU A 77 9.08 4.01 -10.16
CA LEU A 77 9.01 4.97 -9.08
C LEU A 77 9.37 6.34 -9.64
N SER A 78 8.49 7.29 -9.49
CA SER A 78 8.67 8.68 -9.89
C SER A 78 8.33 9.60 -8.72
N VAL A 79 9.15 10.64 -8.54
CA VAL A 79 8.93 11.65 -7.50
C VAL A 79 8.66 12.98 -8.19
N PHE A 80 7.62 13.66 -7.77
CA PHE A 80 7.21 14.96 -8.29
C PHE A 80 7.35 16.00 -7.19
N VAL A 81 8.25 16.97 -7.38
CA VAL A 81 8.51 18.03 -6.42
C VAL A 81 7.98 19.35 -6.98
N GLU A 82 6.95 19.89 -6.33
CA GLU A 82 6.37 21.16 -6.71
C GLU A 82 7.14 22.33 -6.10
N ASN A 83 7.40 23.37 -6.91
CA ASN A 83 7.89 24.63 -6.38
C ASN A 83 6.69 25.52 -5.97
N PRO A 84 6.51 25.82 -4.68
CA PRO A 84 5.37 26.58 -4.19
C PRO A 84 5.28 28.02 -4.75
N GLU A 85 6.37 28.53 -5.34
CA GLU A 85 6.41 29.87 -5.93
C GLU A 85 5.89 29.90 -7.38
N LYS A 86 5.64 28.72 -8.00
CA LYS A 86 5.17 28.64 -9.39
C LYS A 86 3.69 28.29 -9.45
N SER A 87 2.94 29.15 -10.15
CA SER A 87 1.49 28.99 -10.33
C SER A 87 1.09 27.81 -11.24
N PHE A 88 2.02 27.30 -12.06
CA PHE A 88 1.76 26.22 -13.02
C PHE A 88 2.55 24.96 -12.65
N ARG A 89 1.84 23.83 -12.60
CA ARG A 89 2.39 22.48 -12.29
C ARG A 89 3.02 21.83 -13.55
N ILE A 90 3.91 22.57 -14.22
CA ILE A 90 4.66 22.00 -15.35
C ILE A 90 6.03 21.55 -14.84
N PHE A 91 6.28 20.26 -14.88
CA PHE A 91 7.58 19.69 -14.55
C PHE A 91 8.53 19.89 -15.74
N THR A 92 9.49 20.80 -15.58
CA THR A 92 10.42 21.20 -16.64
C THR A 92 11.80 20.62 -16.49
N ASP A 93 12.11 20.05 -15.32
CA ASP A 93 13.41 19.47 -15.02
C ASP A 93 13.29 18.08 -14.45
N SER A 94 14.31 17.23 -14.62
CA SER A 94 14.33 15.90 -14.04
C SER A 94 15.74 15.41 -13.74
N ILE A 95 15.88 14.71 -12.62
CA ILE A 95 17.14 14.11 -12.15
C ILE A 95 16.94 12.61 -11.94
N ASN A 96 17.88 11.79 -12.45
CA ASN A 96 17.91 10.37 -12.15
C ASN A 96 18.79 10.12 -10.91
N ILE A 97 18.25 9.41 -9.92
CA ILE A 97 18.96 9.04 -8.71
C ILE A 97 18.46 7.67 -8.20
N ASP A 98 19.36 6.80 -7.79
CA ASP A 98 19.06 5.51 -7.13
C ASP A 98 17.97 4.67 -7.84
N GLY A 99 17.92 4.73 -9.18
CA GLY A 99 17.02 3.93 -10.01
C GLY A 99 15.62 4.51 -10.19
N PHE A 100 15.35 5.75 -9.78
CA PHE A 100 14.11 6.47 -10.04
C PHE A 100 14.34 7.89 -10.53
N LYS A 101 13.26 8.55 -10.99
CA LYS A 101 13.31 9.94 -11.47
C LYS A 101 12.67 10.89 -10.49
N ILE A 102 13.32 12.01 -10.23
CA ILE A 102 12.75 13.16 -9.55
C ILE A 102 12.42 14.19 -10.64
N PHE A 103 11.17 14.58 -10.74
CA PHE A 103 10.69 15.65 -11.59
C PHE A 103 10.45 16.91 -10.76
N SER A 104 10.84 18.08 -11.25
CA SER A 104 10.64 19.36 -10.55
C SER A 104 10.06 20.44 -11.44
N THR A 105 9.31 21.35 -10.83
CA THR A 105 8.82 22.56 -11.49
C THR A 105 9.91 23.63 -11.49
N GLY A 106 10.86 23.53 -12.44
CA GLY A 106 12.11 24.30 -12.50
C GLY A 106 13.22 23.63 -11.68
N ASN A 107 14.30 24.36 -11.42
CA ASN A 107 15.45 23.84 -10.70
C ASN A 107 15.06 23.25 -9.35
N LEU A 108 15.50 22.04 -9.08
CA LEU A 108 15.24 21.37 -7.81
C LEU A 108 15.94 22.13 -6.67
N LYS A 109 15.16 22.69 -5.74
CA LYS A 109 15.69 23.45 -4.59
C LYS A 109 16.23 22.57 -3.46
N TYR A 110 15.89 21.28 -3.47
CA TYR A 110 16.25 20.33 -2.41
C TYR A 110 17.39 19.43 -2.84
N ASN A 111 18.22 19.01 -1.89
CA ASN A 111 19.24 18.01 -2.17
C ASN A 111 18.59 16.68 -2.57
N PRO A 112 18.86 16.14 -3.78
CA PRO A 112 18.26 14.89 -4.25
C PRO A 112 18.48 13.69 -3.31
N LYS A 113 19.62 13.69 -2.57
CA LYS A 113 19.91 12.65 -1.57
C LYS A 113 18.96 12.65 -0.38
N ILE A 114 18.46 13.82 0.04
CA ILE A 114 17.47 13.90 1.12
C ILE A 114 16.17 13.22 0.67
N ILE A 115 15.78 13.42 -0.58
CA ILE A 115 14.59 12.78 -1.16
C ILE A 115 14.82 11.28 -1.28
N SER A 116 15.95 10.86 -1.85
CA SER A 116 16.28 9.45 -2.04
C SER A 116 16.33 8.67 -0.72
N ASN A 117 16.96 9.21 0.30
CA ASN A 117 17.10 8.57 1.61
C ASN A 117 15.75 8.34 2.32
N GLY A 118 14.74 9.15 1.99
CA GLY A 118 13.41 9.01 2.56
C GLY A 118 12.55 7.92 1.93
N ILE A 119 12.97 7.35 0.81
CA ILE A 119 12.16 6.42 0.04
C ILE A 119 12.53 4.98 0.39
N ALA A 120 11.67 4.31 1.17
CA ALA A 120 11.82 2.90 1.49
C ALA A 120 11.31 1.98 0.36
N ILE A 121 10.45 2.50 -0.53
CA ILE A 121 9.86 1.78 -1.66
C ILE A 121 10.94 1.50 -2.70
N LYS A 122 11.08 0.24 -3.14
CA LYS A 122 12.12 -0.16 -4.11
C LYS A 122 11.51 -0.80 -5.36
N LYS A 123 12.02 -0.42 -6.52
CA LYS A 123 11.66 -1.03 -7.80
C LYS A 123 11.91 -2.54 -7.78
N ASN A 124 11.05 -3.29 -8.43
CA ASN A 124 11.01 -4.76 -8.54
C ASN A 124 10.70 -5.52 -7.23
N ASN A 125 10.66 -4.83 -6.08
CA ASN A 125 10.21 -5.46 -4.84
C ASN A 125 8.68 -5.63 -4.82
N PRO A 126 8.16 -6.60 -4.07
CA PRO A 126 6.73 -6.66 -3.77
C PRO A 126 6.26 -5.37 -3.11
N TYR A 127 4.99 -5.01 -3.35
CA TYR A 127 4.36 -3.94 -2.59
C TYR A 127 4.45 -4.22 -1.08
N SER A 128 4.72 -3.18 -0.30
CA SER A 128 4.76 -3.24 1.15
C SER A 128 4.07 -2.01 1.75
N LEU A 129 3.06 -2.24 2.57
CA LEU A 129 2.38 -1.18 3.32
C LEU A 129 3.35 -0.51 4.31
N ASN A 130 4.28 -1.28 4.87
CA ASN A 130 5.30 -0.77 5.78
C ASN A 130 6.25 0.22 5.08
N ASP A 131 6.69 -0.10 3.86
CA ASP A 131 7.57 0.79 3.11
C ASP A 131 6.85 2.07 2.69
N ARG A 132 5.55 1.96 2.36
CA ARG A 132 4.71 3.14 2.15
C ARG A 132 4.61 4.01 3.41
N LYS A 133 4.31 3.38 4.57
CA LYS A 133 4.21 4.08 5.87
C LYS A 133 5.53 4.76 6.25
N LYS A 134 6.68 4.07 6.08
CA LYS A 134 8.02 4.62 6.36
C LYS A 134 8.32 5.83 5.46
N THR A 135 8.07 5.70 4.15
CA THR A 135 8.29 6.79 3.19
C THR A 135 7.42 8.00 3.51
N TYR A 136 6.13 7.78 3.76
CA TYR A 136 5.20 8.85 4.11
C TYR A 136 5.59 9.55 5.42
N LYS A 137 5.92 8.76 6.45
CA LYS A 137 6.37 9.28 7.75
C LYS A 137 7.60 10.16 7.62
N TYR A 138 8.62 9.71 6.88
CA TYR A 138 9.84 10.47 6.66
C TYR A 138 9.56 11.86 6.06
N PHE A 139 8.78 11.94 4.99
CA PHE A 139 8.49 13.21 4.35
C PHE A 139 7.61 14.14 5.19
N ASN A 140 6.71 13.59 6.00
CA ASN A 140 5.96 14.40 6.96
C ASN A 140 6.83 14.95 8.09
N GLU A 141 7.77 14.16 8.60
CA GLU A 141 8.66 14.58 9.69
C GLU A 141 9.67 15.65 9.26
N LEU A 142 10.04 15.70 7.97
CA LEU A 142 10.90 16.76 7.44
C LEU A 142 10.25 18.15 7.47
N GLN A 143 8.92 18.23 7.47
CA GLN A 143 8.15 19.50 7.49
C GLN A 143 8.49 20.52 6.39
N ILE A 144 9.26 20.11 5.37
CA ILE A 144 9.63 20.95 4.22
C ILE A 144 8.65 20.79 3.06
N PHE A 145 7.90 19.69 3.03
CA PHE A 145 6.87 19.40 2.05
C PHE A 145 5.48 19.56 2.66
N LYS A 146 4.59 20.27 1.99
CA LYS A 146 3.32 20.69 2.58
C LYS A 146 2.29 19.57 2.69
N TYR A 147 2.20 18.71 1.68
CA TYR A 147 1.22 17.62 1.60
C TYR A 147 1.81 16.42 0.85
N PRO A 148 2.77 15.69 1.46
CA PRO A 148 3.33 14.54 0.78
C PRO A 148 2.26 13.48 0.52
N SER A 149 2.24 12.94 -0.70
CA SER A 149 1.31 11.88 -1.04
C SER A 149 1.98 10.79 -1.86
N ILE A 150 1.50 9.55 -1.72
CA ILE A 150 2.02 8.38 -2.43
C ILE A 150 0.85 7.70 -3.12
N VAL A 151 0.91 7.66 -4.45
CA VAL A 151 -0.12 7.07 -5.32
C VAL A 151 0.45 5.83 -6.00
N TYR A 152 -0.32 4.75 -6.00
CA TYR A 152 -0.01 3.55 -6.75
C TYR A 152 -1.04 3.38 -7.86
N ARG A 153 -0.58 3.13 -9.07
CA ARG A 153 -1.42 2.83 -10.24
C ARG A 153 -1.06 1.45 -10.78
N GLU A 154 -2.06 0.66 -11.11
CA GLU A 154 -1.80 -0.59 -11.82
C GLU A 154 -1.23 -0.29 -13.20
N ASN A 155 -0.16 -1.00 -13.57
CA ASN A 155 0.43 -0.82 -14.88
C ASN A 155 -0.54 -1.34 -15.96
N ILE A 156 -0.73 -0.54 -17.02
CA ILE A 156 -1.70 -0.82 -18.08
C ILE A 156 -1.39 -2.13 -18.82
N LYS A 157 -0.09 -2.48 -18.94
CA LYS A 157 0.36 -3.68 -19.67
C LYS A 157 0.41 -4.93 -18.81
N ASP A 158 0.54 -4.76 -17.48
CA ASP A 158 0.72 -5.87 -16.56
C ASP A 158 0.12 -5.50 -15.20
N SER A 159 -1.08 -5.99 -14.94
CA SER A 159 -1.82 -5.72 -13.69
C SER A 159 -1.14 -6.27 -12.42
N THR A 160 -0.12 -7.12 -12.55
CA THR A 160 0.70 -7.57 -11.42
C THR A 160 1.77 -6.55 -11.01
N LYS A 161 1.86 -5.43 -11.72
CA LYS A 161 2.83 -4.37 -11.50
C LYS A 161 2.16 -3.07 -11.09
N LEU A 162 2.84 -2.32 -10.22
CA LEU A 162 2.42 -1.00 -9.74
C LEU A 162 3.41 0.06 -10.19
N ASP A 163 2.91 1.10 -10.82
CA ASP A 163 3.63 2.33 -11.05
C ASP A 163 3.38 3.26 -9.85
N THR A 164 4.46 3.73 -9.22
CA THR A 164 4.41 4.49 -7.98
C THR A 164 4.80 5.94 -8.23
N GLU A 165 3.98 6.84 -7.77
CA GLU A 165 4.17 8.28 -7.85
C GLU A 165 4.18 8.88 -6.43
N ILE A 166 5.23 9.66 -6.12
CA ILE A 166 5.36 10.39 -4.86
C ILE A 166 5.31 11.88 -5.17
N TYR A 167 4.39 12.58 -4.56
CA TYR A 167 4.22 14.02 -4.71
C TYR A 167 4.68 14.71 -3.42
N LEU A 168 5.55 15.71 -3.58
CA LEU A 168 6.21 16.46 -2.51
C LEU A 168 6.08 17.98 -2.70
#